data_6c7da1fa0f3f953340ac32c05910dce8
#
_entry.id   6c7da1fa0f3f953340ac32c05910dce8
#
_cell.length_a   1.000
_cell.length_b   1.000
_cell.length_c   1.000
_cell.angle_alpha   90.00
_cell.angle_beta   90.00
_cell.angle_gamma   90.00
#
_symmetry.space_group_name_H-M   'P 1'
#
loop_
_entity.id
_entity.type
_entity.pdbx_description
1 polymer ?
#
loop_
_entity_poly.entity_id
_entity_poly.type
_entity_poly.pdbx_seq_one_letter_code
_entity_poly.pdbx_strand_id
1 'polypeptide(L)'
;SMKDIHEECAPEANYIGSENVKLITVDNIFDDYFNANDKCLLKIDVQGYEDKVLMGMNFSLSKVYAVKLECSLVSLYEGDKTFEHYFNFFKENGFELYDLETGFSNPITGQLLQFDAFFVRT
;
A
#
# COMPACT_ATOMS: atom_id res chain seq x y z
N SER A 1 0.16 4.82 -15.27
CA SER A 1 1.62 4.99 -15.22
C SER A 1 2.08 5.11 -13.78
N MET A 2 3.32 4.77 -13.56
CA MET A 2 3.93 4.87 -12.24
C MET A 2 4.36 6.30 -11.96
N LYS A 3 4.38 6.69 -10.67
CA LYS A 3 4.87 7.99 -10.26
C LYS A 3 6.39 8.05 -10.34
N ASP A 4 6.91 9.24 -10.55
CA ASP A 4 8.33 9.47 -10.47
C ASP A 4 8.76 9.52 -8.99
N ILE A 5 9.92 8.97 -8.69
CA ILE A 5 10.53 9.01 -7.38
C ILE A 5 11.29 10.32 -7.27
N HIS A 6 11.17 11.02 -6.14
CA HIS A 6 11.95 12.23 -5.90
C HIS A 6 13.44 11.87 -5.80
N GLU A 7 14.26 12.53 -6.58
CA GLU A 7 15.69 12.21 -6.68
C GLU A 7 16.43 12.35 -5.36
N GLU A 8 16.04 13.30 -4.51
CA GLU A 8 16.65 13.48 -3.20
C GLU A 8 16.36 12.31 -2.25
N CYS A 9 15.32 11.51 -2.55
CA CYS A 9 14.96 10.34 -1.76
C CYS A 9 15.59 9.06 -2.32
N ALA A 10 15.71 8.95 -3.63
CA ALA A 10 16.18 7.74 -4.31
C ALA A 10 16.88 8.09 -5.63
N PRO A 11 18.09 8.66 -5.57
CA PRO A 11 18.76 9.13 -6.77
C PRO A 11 19.16 8.02 -7.75
N GLU A 12 19.29 6.77 -7.30
CA GLU A 12 19.63 5.66 -8.19
C GLU A 12 18.41 5.07 -8.92
N ALA A 13 17.21 5.49 -8.57
CA ALA A 13 15.97 4.91 -9.12
C ALA A 13 15.44 5.71 -10.31
N ASN A 14 16.29 5.94 -11.29
CA ASN A 14 15.91 6.63 -12.52
C ASN A 14 15.31 5.65 -13.53
N TYR A 15 14.34 6.13 -14.30
CA TYR A 15 13.77 5.32 -15.38
C TYR A 15 14.76 5.20 -16.52
N ILE A 16 14.93 3.97 -17.02
CA ILE A 16 15.76 3.68 -18.18
C ILE A 16 14.94 3.48 -19.45
N GLY A 17 13.62 3.55 -19.34
CA GLY A 17 12.69 3.40 -20.44
C GLY A 17 11.27 3.22 -19.93
N SER A 18 10.36 2.93 -20.84
CA SER A 18 8.95 2.68 -20.52
C SER A 18 8.39 1.58 -21.43
N GLU A 19 7.37 0.90 -20.93
CA GLU A 19 6.60 -0.04 -21.74
C GLU A 19 5.12 0.06 -21.37
N ASN A 20 4.27 -0.29 -22.32
CA ASN A 20 2.82 -0.27 -22.11
C ASN A 20 2.39 -1.59 -21.46
N VAL A 21 1.65 -1.48 -20.35
CA VAL A 21 1.10 -2.64 -19.64
C VAL A 21 -0.41 -2.46 -19.49
N LYS A 22 -1.13 -3.57 -19.45
CA LYS A 22 -2.56 -3.56 -19.19
C LYS A 22 -2.82 -3.37 -17.70
N LEU A 23 -3.68 -2.41 -17.36
CA LEU A 23 -4.12 -2.19 -15.98
C LEU A 23 -5.39 -2.98 -15.72
N ILE A 24 -5.41 -3.71 -14.60
CA ILE A 24 -6.59 -4.42 -14.12
C ILE A 24 -6.78 -4.13 -12.64
N THR A 25 -8.00 -4.29 -12.14
CA THR A 25 -8.29 -4.14 -10.71
C THR A 25 -8.21 -5.48 -10.00
N VAL A 26 -8.05 -5.44 -8.68
CA VAL A 26 -8.12 -6.66 -7.86
C VAL A 26 -9.52 -7.27 -7.97
N ASP A 27 -10.57 -6.44 -8.01
CA ASP A 27 -11.94 -6.93 -8.19
C ASP A 27 -12.13 -7.75 -9.47
N ASN A 28 -11.39 -7.43 -10.54
CA ASN A 28 -11.48 -8.16 -11.80
C ASN A 28 -10.96 -9.60 -11.71
N ILE A 29 -10.02 -9.86 -10.80
CA ILE A 29 -9.32 -11.15 -10.75
C ILE A 29 -9.52 -11.90 -9.43
N PHE A 30 -10.12 -11.27 -8.41
CA PHE A 30 -10.17 -11.84 -7.07
C PHE A 30 -10.76 -13.25 -7.04
N ASP A 31 -11.91 -13.43 -7.65
CA ASP A 31 -12.62 -14.72 -7.62
C ASP A 31 -11.92 -15.82 -8.42
N ASP A 32 -10.95 -15.45 -9.29
CA ASP A 32 -10.14 -16.43 -10.01
C ASP A 32 -9.13 -17.13 -9.10
N TYR A 33 -8.78 -16.49 -7.98
CA TYR A 33 -7.71 -16.97 -7.09
C TYR A 33 -8.20 -17.39 -5.70
N PHE A 34 -9.36 -16.90 -5.26
CA PHE A 34 -9.83 -17.13 -3.91
C PHE A 34 -11.25 -17.67 -3.88
N ASN A 35 -11.46 -18.65 -2.99
CA ASN A 35 -12.78 -19.21 -2.70
C ASN A 35 -13.37 -18.54 -1.46
N ALA A 36 -14.68 -18.75 -1.23
CA ALA A 36 -15.40 -18.12 -0.13
C ALA A 36 -14.84 -18.42 1.26
N ASN A 37 -14.19 -19.57 1.43
CA ASN A 37 -13.64 -20.02 2.72
C ASN A 37 -12.16 -19.69 2.91
N ASP A 38 -11.51 -19.11 1.91
CA ASP A 38 -10.11 -18.76 2.01
C ASP A 38 -9.91 -17.53 2.89
N LYS A 39 -8.83 -17.55 3.68
CA LYS A 39 -8.39 -16.37 4.40
C LYS A 39 -7.35 -15.66 3.56
N CYS A 40 -7.71 -14.51 3.03
CA CYS A 40 -6.86 -13.75 2.15
C CYS A 40 -6.00 -12.76 2.96
N LEU A 41 -4.69 -12.88 2.81
CA LEU A 41 -3.74 -11.87 3.28
C LEU A 41 -3.32 -11.03 2.08
N LEU A 42 -3.54 -9.73 2.17
CA LEU A 42 -3.18 -8.79 1.13
C LEU A 42 -1.90 -8.07 1.52
N LYS A 43 -0.86 -8.21 0.71
CA LYS A 43 0.35 -7.39 0.84
C LYS A 43 0.34 -6.36 -0.28
N ILE A 44 0.44 -5.08 0.10
CA ILE A 44 0.50 -3.98 -0.86
C ILE A 44 1.86 -3.30 -0.75
N ASP A 45 2.63 -3.35 -1.84
CA ASP A 45 3.96 -2.77 -1.93
C ASP A 45 4.16 -2.28 -3.37
N VAL A 46 3.51 -1.16 -3.70
CA VAL A 46 3.44 -0.65 -5.08
C VAL A 46 4.00 0.76 -5.23
N GLN A 47 4.81 1.19 -4.28
CA GLN A 47 5.63 2.41 -4.38
C GLN A 47 4.81 3.67 -4.74
N GLY A 48 3.82 3.99 -3.90
CA GLY A 48 3.01 5.18 -4.06
C GLY A 48 1.69 4.97 -4.81
N TYR A 49 1.39 3.72 -5.21
CA TYR A 49 0.13 3.37 -5.88
C TYR A 49 -0.86 2.63 -4.99
N GLU A 50 -0.60 2.58 -3.69
CA GLU A 50 -1.42 1.84 -2.72
C GLU A 50 -2.88 2.29 -2.77
N ASP A 51 -3.11 3.61 -2.82
CA ASP A 51 -4.45 4.16 -2.89
C ASP A 51 -5.19 3.70 -4.15
N LYS A 52 -4.49 3.63 -5.26
CA LYS A 52 -5.07 3.16 -6.53
C LYS A 52 -5.42 1.68 -6.49
N VAL A 53 -4.58 0.86 -5.84
CA VAL A 53 -4.90 -0.56 -5.64
C VAL A 53 -6.18 -0.70 -4.83
N LEU A 54 -6.31 0.06 -3.73
CA LEU A 54 -7.50 0.00 -2.88
C LEU A 54 -8.75 0.49 -3.59
N MET A 55 -8.64 1.48 -4.47
CA MET A 55 -9.77 1.93 -5.29
C MET A 55 -10.29 0.84 -6.22
N GLY A 56 -9.46 -0.13 -6.59
CA GLY A 56 -9.83 -1.27 -7.43
C GLY A 56 -10.38 -2.45 -6.64
N MET A 57 -10.65 -2.29 -5.34
CA MET A 57 -11.11 -3.34 -4.44
C MET A 57 -12.45 -2.98 -3.81
N ASN A 58 -13.46 -2.64 -4.63
CA ASN A 58 -14.76 -2.21 -4.10
C ASN A 58 -15.51 -3.31 -3.35
N PHE A 59 -15.43 -4.56 -3.83
CA PHE A 59 -16.06 -5.68 -3.13
C PHE A 59 -15.06 -6.69 -2.59
N SER A 60 -13.91 -6.85 -3.21
CA SER A 60 -12.93 -7.84 -2.78
C SER A 60 -12.32 -7.52 -1.43
N LEU A 61 -12.24 -6.23 -1.06
CA LEU A 61 -11.70 -5.83 0.24
C LEU A 61 -12.48 -6.45 1.40
N SER A 62 -13.79 -6.61 1.26
CA SER A 62 -14.62 -7.23 2.30
C SER A 62 -14.26 -8.70 2.56
N LYS A 63 -13.57 -9.33 1.62
CA LYS A 63 -13.15 -10.74 1.70
C LYS A 63 -11.70 -10.89 2.20
N VAL A 64 -11.00 -9.78 2.37
CA VAL A 64 -9.62 -9.78 2.87
C VAL A 64 -9.64 -9.89 4.39
N TYR A 65 -8.83 -10.82 4.92
CA TYR A 65 -8.71 -11.04 6.37
C TYR A 65 -7.69 -10.12 7.01
N ALA A 66 -6.55 -9.92 6.37
CA ALA A 66 -5.48 -9.09 6.89
C ALA A 66 -4.74 -8.38 5.77
N VAL A 67 -4.16 -7.23 6.10
CA VAL A 67 -3.42 -6.40 5.14
C VAL A 67 -2.07 -6.03 5.73
N LYS A 68 -1.01 -6.21 4.94
CA LYS A 68 0.30 -5.64 5.20
C LYS A 68 0.53 -4.52 4.19
N LEU A 69 0.77 -3.31 4.68
CA LEU A 69 0.94 -2.12 3.85
C LEU A 69 2.16 -1.34 4.27
N GLU A 70 3.05 -1.02 3.32
CA GLU A 70 4.13 -0.09 3.60
C GLU A 70 3.56 1.32 3.66
N CYS A 71 3.79 1.99 4.79
CA CYS A 71 3.27 3.31 5.07
C CYS A 71 4.39 4.32 5.25
N SER A 72 4.06 5.59 5.03
CA SER A 72 4.96 6.72 5.25
C SER A 72 4.35 7.70 6.24
N LEU A 73 5.19 8.28 7.09
CA LEU A 73 4.79 9.38 7.96
C LEU A 73 4.84 10.71 7.21
N VAL A 74 5.68 10.77 6.18
CA VAL A 74 5.78 11.94 5.30
C VAL A 74 5.64 11.49 3.86
N SER A 75 5.21 12.40 2.98
CA SER A 75 5.07 12.07 1.57
C SER A 75 6.45 11.92 0.93
N LEU A 76 6.73 10.74 0.33
CA LEU A 76 7.98 10.45 -0.36
C LEU A 76 7.84 10.44 -1.88
N TYR A 77 6.61 10.28 -2.37
CA TYR A 77 6.29 10.25 -3.80
C TYR A 77 5.22 11.28 -4.08
N GLU A 78 5.25 11.87 -5.27
CA GLU A 78 4.26 12.86 -5.66
C GLU A 78 2.84 12.28 -5.59
N GLY A 79 1.96 12.94 -4.82
CA GLY A 79 0.57 12.56 -4.69
C GLY A 79 0.30 11.32 -3.85
N ASP A 80 1.30 10.73 -3.21
CA ASP A 80 1.06 9.58 -2.33
C ASP A 80 0.33 10.02 -1.06
N LYS A 81 -0.25 9.05 -0.37
CA LYS A 81 -0.94 9.26 0.90
C LYS A 81 -0.06 8.82 2.05
N THR A 82 -0.27 9.43 3.20
CA THR A 82 0.47 9.06 4.42
C THR A 82 -0.30 8.05 5.25
N PHE A 83 0.33 7.58 6.34
CA PHE A 83 -0.25 6.57 7.23
C PHE A 83 -1.65 6.94 7.72
N GLU A 84 -1.87 8.21 8.09
CA GLU A 84 -3.18 8.63 8.62
C GLU A 84 -4.32 8.33 7.66
N HIS A 85 -4.11 8.55 6.36
CA HIS A 85 -5.10 8.24 5.33
C HIS A 85 -5.46 6.75 5.34
N TYR A 86 -4.45 5.87 5.36
CA TYR A 86 -4.68 4.42 5.31
C TYR A 86 -5.24 3.89 6.62
N PHE A 87 -4.78 4.43 7.75
CA PHE A 87 -5.33 4.07 9.05
C PHE A 87 -6.84 4.30 9.08
N ASN A 88 -7.28 5.49 8.67
CA ASN A 88 -8.70 5.83 8.63
C ASN A 88 -9.46 4.97 7.63
N PHE A 89 -8.89 4.77 6.46
CA PHE A 89 -9.50 3.95 5.41
C PHE A 89 -9.78 2.52 5.92
N PHE A 90 -8.78 1.87 6.49
CA PHE A 90 -8.95 0.50 6.95
C PHE A 90 -9.87 0.41 8.17
N LYS A 91 -9.82 1.38 9.06
CA LYS A 91 -10.72 1.41 10.20
C LYS A 91 -12.18 1.52 9.73
N GLU A 92 -12.46 2.36 8.76
CA GLU A 92 -13.81 2.52 8.20
C GLU A 92 -14.28 1.27 7.45
N ASN A 93 -13.36 0.42 7.02
CA ASN A 93 -13.66 -0.80 6.28
C ASN A 93 -13.58 -2.07 7.16
N GLY A 94 -13.62 -1.93 8.47
CA GLY A 94 -13.72 -3.06 9.38
C GLY A 94 -12.42 -3.71 9.77
N PHE A 95 -11.31 -3.00 9.66
CA PHE A 95 -9.99 -3.47 10.08
C PHE A 95 -9.51 -2.69 11.29
N GLU A 96 -8.66 -3.34 12.08
CA GLU A 96 -7.92 -2.69 13.17
C GLU A 96 -6.42 -2.84 12.94
N LEU A 97 -5.67 -1.82 13.36
CA LEU A 97 -4.20 -1.89 13.35
C LEU A 97 -3.74 -2.84 14.44
N TYR A 98 -2.98 -3.87 14.06
CA TYR A 98 -2.49 -4.88 14.98
C TYR A 98 -1.01 -4.74 15.29
N ASP A 99 -0.20 -4.33 14.31
CA ASP A 99 1.24 -4.28 14.50
C ASP A 99 1.89 -3.29 13.56
N LEU A 100 3.09 -2.85 13.92
CA LEU A 100 3.95 -2.00 13.11
C LEU A 100 5.34 -2.61 13.10
N GLU A 101 5.94 -2.65 11.91
CA GLU A 101 7.33 -3.07 11.75
C GLU A 101 8.10 -1.89 11.18
N THR A 102 9.08 -1.36 11.95
CA THR A 102 9.80 -0.16 11.54
C THR A 102 10.67 -0.42 10.31
N GLY A 103 10.65 0.55 9.40
CA GLY A 103 11.49 0.57 8.20
C GLY A 103 12.68 1.49 8.41
N PHE A 104 12.76 2.58 7.65
CA PHE A 104 13.91 3.47 7.76
C PHE A 104 13.52 4.84 8.34
N SER A 105 14.54 5.49 8.91
CA SER A 105 14.40 6.79 9.54
C SER A 105 15.35 7.79 8.91
N ASN A 106 15.05 9.08 9.09
CA ASN A 106 15.96 10.14 8.71
C ASN A 106 17.22 10.02 9.59
N PRO A 107 18.42 9.84 9.02
CA PRO A 107 19.63 9.65 9.82
C PRO A 107 20.09 10.89 10.59
N ILE A 108 19.59 12.08 10.20
CA ILE A 108 19.94 13.33 10.86
C ILE A 108 19.00 13.62 12.02
N THR A 109 17.68 13.51 11.79
CA THR A 109 16.67 13.88 12.78
C THR A 109 16.19 12.72 13.63
N GLY A 110 16.39 11.48 13.14
CA GLY A 110 15.87 10.28 13.81
C GLY A 110 14.38 10.04 13.54
N GLN A 111 13.73 10.87 12.75
CA GLN A 111 12.32 10.67 12.43
C GLN A 111 12.12 9.39 11.64
N LEU A 112 11.19 8.53 12.09
CA LEU A 112 10.76 7.37 11.32
C LEU A 112 10.03 7.86 10.07
N LEU A 113 10.44 7.39 8.90
CA LEU A 113 9.87 7.83 7.62
C LEU A 113 8.96 6.78 7.01
N GLN A 114 9.35 5.51 7.06
CA GLN A 114 8.57 4.41 6.52
C GLN A 114 8.55 3.23 7.47
N PHE A 115 7.43 2.49 7.44
CA PHE A 115 7.22 1.29 8.24
C PHE A 115 6.13 0.44 7.60
N ASP A 116 6.09 -0.84 7.96
CA ASP A 116 5.00 -1.71 7.56
C ASP A 116 3.93 -1.71 8.63
N ALA A 117 2.69 -1.52 8.23
CA ALA A 117 1.52 -1.60 9.11
C ALA A 117 0.75 -2.88 8.80
N PHE A 118 0.27 -3.52 9.86
CA PHE A 118 -0.51 -4.76 9.76
C PHE A 118 -1.92 -4.50 10.29
N PHE A 119 -2.89 -4.65 9.41
CA PHE A 119 -4.31 -4.47 9.74
C PHE A 119 -5.00 -5.82 9.67
N VAL A 120 -5.90 -6.07 10.61
CA VAL A 120 -6.66 -7.33 10.67
C VAL A 120 -8.14 -7.01 10.77
N ARG A 121 -8.95 -7.76 10.03
CA ARG A 121 -10.41 -7.62 10.06
C ARG A 121 -10.96 -8.06 11.42
N THR A 122 -11.84 -7.24 11.95
CA THR A 122 -12.50 -7.50 13.24
C THR A 122 -13.97 -7.85 13.07
#